data_fddb71c86e15281f03f5f33b310430b6
#
_entry.id   fddb71c86e15281f03f5f33b310430b6
#
_cell.length_a   1.000
_cell.length_b   1.000
_cell.length_c   1.000
_cell.angle_alpha   90.00
_cell.angle_beta   90.00
_cell.angle_gamma   90.00
#
_symmetry.space_group_name_H-M   'P 1'
#
loop_
_entity.id
_entity.type
_entity.pdbx_description
1 polymer ?
#
loop_
_entity_poly.entity_id
_entity_poly.type
_entity_poly.pdbx_seq_one_letter_code
_entity_poly.pdbx_strand_id
1 'polypeptide(L)'
;QLLQHFPENHFPILILIGMMSILLLLWGGIATYLEAPDKLFLLVAEEKVKEHIKKQSLISFIFWISVQTLFLLLFAPLFLAMGLSLPIFGVYLLVLGIIKYVIFRQKSSKFFLENGLNWDYVIAQESKRKQFLLRFFALFTQVKGISNSVKRRTYLDFILKGVQKVPGKIWQNLYLRSYLRNGDLFALSLRLIILSLSALAFVEQSWIALAIVILFNYLLLFQLLALYHAFDYQYLTQLFPVGKG
;
A
#
# COMPACT_ATOMS: atom_id res chain seq x y z
N GLN A 1 -7.57 28.44 15.34
CA GLN A 1 -9.02 28.41 15.02
C GLN A 1 -9.67 27.07 15.37
N LEU A 2 -9.01 25.92 15.20
CA LEU A 2 -9.54 24.58 15.56
C LEU A 2 -9.74 24.38 17.07
N LEU A 3 -8.98 25.08 17.91
CA LEU A 3 -9.06 24.97 19.37
C LEU A 3 -10.21 25.78 20.01
N GLN A 4 -10.86 26.67 19.27
CA GLN A 4 -11.96 27.54 19.78
C GLN A 4 -13.35 26.90 19.69
N HIS A 5 -13.50 25.76 18.98
CA HIS A 5 -14.77 25.04 18.82
C HIS A 5 -14.65 23.60 19.30
N PHE A 6 -14.00 23.35 20.43
CA PHE A 6 -13.97 22.02 21.04
C PHE A 6 -15.35 21.70 21.64
N PRO A 7 -15.97 20.56 21.23
CA PRO A 7 -17.25 20.17 21.80
C PRO A 7 -17.10 19.90 23.30
N GLU A 8 -18.05 20.37 24.12
CA GLU A 8 -18.07 20.16 25.57
C GLU A 8 -18.02 18.67 25.97
N ASN A 9 -18.42 17.77 25.08
CA ASN A 9 -18.36 16.32 25.26
C ASN A 9 -17.08 15.73 24.63
N HIS A 10 -16.05 15.50 25.46
CA HIS A 10 -14.77 14.91 25.03
C HIS A 10 -14.83 13.39 24.78
N PHE A 11 -15.95 12.74 25.12
CA PHE A 11 -16.12 11.29 25.01
C PHE A 11 -15.91 10.69 23.61
N PRO A 12 -16.48 11.25 22.51
CA PRO A 12 -16.26 10.71 21.17
C PRO A 12 -14.80 10.83 20.69
N ILE A 13 -14.09 11.87 21.11
CA ILE A 13 -12.67 12.09 20.78
C ILE A 13 -11.80 11.07 21.50
N LEU A 14 -12.08 10.78 22.77
CA LEU A 14 -11.40 9.74 23.55
C LEU A 14 -11.56 8.36 22.91
N ILE A 15 -12.77 8.02 22.45
CA ILE A 15 -13.02 6.76 21.74
C ILE A 15 -12.21 6.69 20.46
N LEU A 16 -12.18 7.76 19.68
CA LEU A 16 -11.44 7.81 18.41
C LEU A 16 -9.94 7.64 18.64
N ILE A 17 -9.37 8.33 19.62
CA ILE A 17 -7.96 8.22 20.00
C ILE A 17 -7.66 6.80 20.51
N GLY A 18 -8.51 6.24 21.36
CA GLY A 18 -8.38 4.89 21.88
C GLY A 18 -8.40 3.84 20.76
N MET A 19 -9.37 3.94 19.85
CA MET A 19 -9.49 3.03 18.70
C MET A 19 -8.27 3.15 17.76
N MET A 20 -7.81 4.37 17.52
CA MET A 20 -6.61 4.63 16.71
C MET A 20 -5.36 4.05 17.36
N SER A 21 -5.23 4.18 18.70
CA SER A 21 -4.11 3.62 19.44
C SER A 21 -4.10 2.09 19.40
N ILE A 22 -5.27 1.45 19.51
CA ILE A 22 -5.40 -0.01 19.37
C ILE A 22 -5.01 -0.46 17.97
N LEU A 23 -5.47 0.24 16.93
CA LEU A 23 -5.07 -0.05 15.55
C LEU A 23 -3.54 0.04 15.38
N LEU A 24 -2.92 1.10 15.89
CA LEU A 24 -1.47 1.29 15.83
C LEU A 24 -0.71 0.24 16.64
N LEU A 25 -1.24 -0.23 17.77
CA LEU A 25 -0.64 -1.30 18.57
C LEU A 25 -0.64 -2.63 17.81
N LEU A 26 -1.76 -2.98 17.19
CA LEU A 26 -1.90 -4.23 16.45
C LEU A 26 -1.13 -4.20 15.11
N TRP A 27 -0.96 -3.02 14.57
CA TRP A 27 -0.25 -2.82 13.32
C TRP A 27 1.26 -3.00 13.51
N GLY A 28 1.86 -3.75 12.61
CA GLY A 28 3.28 -4.03 12.58
C GLY A 28 3.59 -5.51 12.50
N GLY A 29 4.54 -5.83 11.66
CA GLY A 29 5.06 -7.19 11.45
C GLY A 29 6.57 -7.20 11.54
N ILE A 30 7.13 -8.37 11.84
CA ILE A 30 8.57 -8.60 11.83
C ILE A 30 8.97 -8.95 10.40
N ALA A 31 9.92 -8.21 9.85
CA ALA A 31 10.48 -8.46 8.53
C ALA A 31 11.67 -9.41 8.66
N THR A 32 11.51 -10.65 8.25
CA THR A 32 12.56 -11.68 8.35
C THR A 32 13.39 -11.80 7.08
N TYR A 33 12.81 -11.39 5.93
CA TYR A 33 13.40 -11.48 4.59
C TYR A 33 13.77 -12.90 4.14
N LEU A 34 13.22 -13.94 4.80
CA LEU A 34 13.45 -15.33 4.44
C LEU A 34 12.44 -15.80 3.39
N GLU A 35 12.92 -16.54 2.41
CA GLU A 35 12.14 -17.13 1.33
C GLU A 35 12.12 -18.66 1.39
N ALA A 36 11.23 -19.29 0.63
CA ALA A 36 11.11 -20.75 0.61
C ALA A 36 12.42 -21.48 0.25
N PRO A 37 13.24 -21.00 -0.72
CA PRO A 37 14.53 -21.62 -1.02
C PRO A 37 15.53 -21.59 0.13
N ASP A 38 15.48 -20.56 0.96
CA ASP A 38 16.43 -20.37 2.08
C ASP A 38 16.36 -21.52 3.09
N LYS A 39 15.19 -22.14 3.26
CA LYS A 39 15.02 -23.32 4.11
C LYS A 39 15.97 -24.45 3.73
N LEU A 40 16.21 -24.66 2.42
CA LEU A 40 17.08 -25.73 1.94
C LEU A 40 18.56 -25.39 2.12
N PHE A 41 18.94 -24.14 1.86
CA PHE A 41 20.34 -23.73 1.87
C PHE A 41 20.86 -23.32 3.24
N LEU A 42 20.00 -22.74 4.09
CA LEU A 42 20.41 -22.20 5.39
C LEU A 42 20.14 -23.14 6.57
N LEU A 43 19.59 -24.34 6.33
CA LEU A 43 19.32 -25.31 7.40
C LEU A 43 20.59 -25.66 8.18
N VAL A 44 21.73 -25.77 7.51
CA VAL A 44 23.04 -26.06 8.14
C VAL A 44 23.52 -24.88 9.00
N ALA A 45 23.08 -23.67 8.73
CA ALA A 45 23.46 -22.45 9.44
C ALA A 45 22.33 -21.90 10.33
N GLU A 46 21.44 -22.76 10.82
CA GLU A 46 20.22 -22.37 11.55
C GLU A 46 20.49 -21.44 12.72
N GLU A 47 21.60 -21.61 13.47
CA GLU A 47 21.94 -20.74 14.60
C GLU A 47 22.20 -19.28 14.15
N LYS A 48 22.87 -19.08 13.02
CA LYS A 48 23.06 -17.74 12.44
C LYS A 48 21.74 -17.13 11.98
N VAL A 49 20.84 -17.94 11.45
CA VAL A 49 19.50 -17.49 11.03
C VAL A 49 18.66 -17.11 12.25
N LYS A 50 18.74 -17.85 13.36
CA LYS A 50 18.07 -17.47 14.61
C LYS A 50 18.56 -16.13 15.14
N GLU A 51 19.87 -15.89 15.10
CA GLU A 51 20.45 -14.61 15.50
C GLU A 51 19.98 -13.47 14.60
N HIS A 52 19.98 -13.71 13.28
CA HIS A 52 19.44 -12.77 12.30
C HIS A 52 17.97 -12.40 12.59
N ILE A 53 17.10 -13.38 12.86
CA ILE A 53 15.69 -13.14 13.16
C ILE A 53 15.53 -12.34 14.46
N LYS A 54 16.32 -12.63 15.50
CA LYS A 54 16.31 -11.85 16.75
C LYS A 54 16.67 -10.38 16.48
N LYS A 55 17.73 -10.14 15.70
CA LYS A 55 18.15 -8.80 15.32
C LYS A 55 17.07 -8.08 14.47
N GLN A 56 16.49 -8.77 13.49
CA GLN A 56 15.41 -8.20 12.65
C GLN A 56 14.13 -7.92 13.44
N SER A 57 13.85 -8.74 14.47
CA SER A 57 12.75 -8.49 15.39
C SER A 57 12.92 -7.18 16.16
N LEU A 58 14.14 -6.92 16.67
CA LEU A 58 14.47 -5.66 17.36
C LEU A 58 14.39 -4.45 16.40
N ILE A 59 14.97 -4.57 15.22
CA ILE A 59 14.93 -3.49 14.21
C ILE A 59 13.46 -3.18 13.83
N SER A 60 12.66 -4.22 13.59
CA SER A 60 11.25 -4.06 13.27
C SER A 60 10.47 -3.42 14.42
N PHE A 61 10.78 -3.79 15.68
CA PHE A 61 10.17 -3.17 16.86
C PHE A 61 10.52 -1.68 16.94
N ILE A 62 11.81 -1.31 16.81
CA ILE A 62 12.26 0.08 16.85
C ILE A 62 11.58 0.90 15.75
N PHE A 63 11.51 0.37 14.54
CA PHE A 63 10.84 1.02 13.42
C PHE A 63 9.35 1.27 13.73
N TRP A 64 8.63 0.24 14.17
CA TRP A 64 7.19 0.35 14.42
C TRP A 64 6.84 1.19 15.65
N ILE A 65 7.67 1.19 16.69
CA ILE A 65 7.47 2.09 17.83
C ILE A 65 7.71 3.54 17.43
N SER A 66 8.73 3.81 16.60
CA SER A 66 8.99 5.16 16.07
C SER A 66 7.84 5.68 15.24
N VAL A 67 7.31 4.86 14.33
CA VAL A 67 6.12 5.21 13.51
C VAL A 67 4.92 5.47 14.40
N GLN A 68 4.66 4.63 15.40
CA GLN A 68 3.55 4.81 16.35
C GLN A 68 3.70 6.11 17.14
N THR A 69 4.89 6.38 17.68
CA THR A 69 5.16 7.59 18.46
C THR A 69 5.00 8.84 17.61
N LEU A 70 5.55 8.84 16.38
CA LEU A 70 5.41 9.94 15.45
C LEU A 70 3.93 10.23 15.13
N PHE A 71 3.16 9.17 14.90
CA PHE A 71 1.74 9.28 14.58
C PHE A 71 0.94 9.85 15.77
N LEU A 72 1.22 9.37 17.00
CA LEU A 72 0.54 9.85 18.20
C LEU A 72 0.97 11.28 18.54
N LEU A 73 2.21 11.71 18.25
CA LEU A 73 2.64 13.09 18.39
C LEU A 73 1.83 14.05 17.51
N LEU A 74 1.40 13.61 16.33
CA LEU A 74 0.52 14.40 15.46
C LEU A 74 -0.82 14.74 16.16
N PHE A 75 -1.29 13.85 17.04
CA PHE A 75 -2.51 14.01 17.82
C PHE A 75 -2.26 14.67 19.21
N ALA A 76 -1.01 14.98 19.55
CA ALA A 76 -0.67 15.62 20.82
C ALA A 76 -1.47 16.92 21.08
N PRO A 77 -1.72 17.82 20.09
CA PRO A 77 -2.53 19.01 20.31
C PRO A 77 -3.96 18.70 20.80
N LEU A 78 -4.55 17.58 20.32
CA LEU A 78 -5.88 17.14 20.76
C LEU A 78 -5.88 16.68 22.22
N PHE A 79 -4.83 15.96 22.65
CA PHE A 79 -4.66 15.54 24.04
C PHE A 79 -4.53 16.75 24.99
N LEU A 80 -3.74 17.74 24.58
CA LEU A 80 -3.57 18.96 25.37
C LEU A 80 -4.84 19.81 25.44
N ALA A 81 -5.62 19.89 24.35
CA ALA A 81 -6.88 20.59 24.31
C ALA A 81 -7.95 19.94 25.21
N MET A 82 -7.84 18.64 25.49
CA MET A 82 -8.69 17.93 26.46
C MET A 82 -8.28 18.16 27.93
N GLY A 83 -7.30 19.03 28.20
CA GLY A 83 -6.82 19.34 29.55
C GLY A 83 -5.80 18.33 30.11
N LEU A 84 -5.32 17.38 29.29
CA LEU A 84 -4.30 16.45 29.73
C LEU A 84 -2.92 17.13 29.72
N SER A 85 -2.18 16.98 30.83
CA SER A 85 -0.84 17.57 30.92
C SER A 85 0.20 16.78 30.10
N LEU A 86 1.24 17.46 29.62
CA LEU A 86 2.34 16.87 28.86
C LEU A 86 2.97 15.61 29.51
N PRO A 87 3.22 15.57 30.84
CA PRO A 87 3.74 14.37 31.48
C PRO A 87 2.77 13.18 31.40
N ILE A 88 1.45 13.40 31.50
CA ILE A 88 0.45 12.33 31.35
C ILE A 88 0.50 11.75 29.94
N PHE A 89 0.64 12.59 28.91
CA PHE A 89 0.84 12.14 27.53
C PHE A 89 2.12 11.32 27.38
N GLY A 90 3.23 11.73 28.03
CA GLY A 90 4.48 10.96 28.05
C GLY A 90 4.31 9.56 28.66
N VAL A 91 3.62 9.48 29.82
CA VAL A 91 3.30 8.19 30.45
C VAL A 91 2.44 7.31 29.53
N TYR A 92 1.45 7.89 28.88
CA TYR A 92 0.61 7.19 27.90
C TYR A 92 1.44 6.56 26.76
N LEU A 93 2.37 7.33 26.16
CA LEU A 93 3.28 6.81 25.12
C LEU A 93 4.16 5.67 25.65
N LEU A 94 4.69 5.78 26.87
CA LEU A 94 5.49 4.73 27.50
C LEU A 94 4.68 3.44 27.72
N VAL A 95 3.46 3.55 28.24
CA VAL A 95 2.58 2.39 28.42
C VAL A 95 2.28 1.69 27.09
N LEU A 96 1.93 2.44 26.06
CA LEU A 96 1.72 1.88 24.71
C LEU A 96 3.00 1.23 24.15
N GLY A 97 4.16 1.82 24.41
CA GLY A 97 5.47 1.25 24.01
C GLY A 97 5.74 -0.09 24.69
N ILE A 98 5.46 -0.21 25.98
CA ILE A 98 5.59 -1.46 26.74
C ILE A 98 4.63 -2.53 26.20
N ILE A 99 3.38 -2.18 25.98
CA ILE A 99 2.39 -3.11 25.42
C ILE A 99 2.86 -3.59 24.03
N LYS A 100 3.32 -2.68 23.18
CA LYS A 100 3.86 -3.03 21.86
C LYS A 100 5.06 -3.95 21.94
N TYR A 101 5.96 -3.72 22.88
CA TYR A 101 7.10 -4.60 23.14
C TYR A 101 6.66 -6.03 23.48
N VAL A 102 5.68 -6.17 24.37
CA VAL A 102 5.11 -7.48 24.74
C VAL A 102 4.50 -8.17 23.52
N ILE A 103 3.73 -7.44 22.69
CA ILE A 103 3.15 -7.98 21.46
C ILE A 103 4.24 -8.46 20.48
N PHE A 104 5.29 -7.65 20.27
CA PHE A 104 6.40 -8.03 19.40
C PHE A 104 7.19 -9.22 19.93
N ARG A 105 7.42 -9.29 21.24
CA ARG A 105 8.05 -10.44 21.88
C ARG A 105 7.23 -11.73 21.69
N GLN A 106 5.91 -11.66 21.86
CA GLN A 106 5.03 -12.81 21.60
C GLN A 106 5.00 -13.21 20.11
N LYS A 107 5.02 -12.23 19.18
CA LYS A 107 5.14 -12.53 17.75
C LYS A 107 6.48 -13.19 17.43
N SER A 108 7.57 -12.70 18.02
CA SER A 108 8.92 -13.23 17.81
C SER A 108 9.08 -14.64 18.39
N SER A 109 8.50 -14.93 19.57
CA SER A 109 8.60 -16.26 20.19
C SER A 109 8.00 -17.37 19.34
N LYS A 110 6.97 -17.06 18.53
CA LYS A 110 6.35 -18.04 17.61
C LYS A 110 7.28 -18.50 16.47
N PHE A 111 8.36 -17.77 16.22
CA PHE A 111 9.35 -18.18 15.23
C PHE A 111 10.27 -19.31 15.74
N PHE A 112 10.33 -19.50 17.05
CA PHE A 112 11.21 -20.48 17.69
C PHE A 112 10.39 -21.63 18.27
N LEU A 113 10.83 -22.86 18.00
CA LEU A 113 10.36 -24.09 18.62
C LEU A 113 11.37 -24.55 19.64
N GLU A 114 11.01 -25.48 20.54
CA GLU A 114 11.95 -26.07 21.51
C GLU A 114 13.19 -26.68 20.84
N ASN A 115 12.98 -27.27 19.66
CA ASN A 115 14.04 -27.98 18.92
C ASN A 115 14.58 -27.25 17.70
N GLY A 116 14.28 -25.94 17.53
CA GLY A 116 14.81 -25.23 16.37
C GLY A 116 13.96 -24.04 15.91
N LEU A 117 14.16 -23.65 14.65
CA LEU A 117 13.42 -22.59 14.00
C LEU A 117 12.17 -23.13 13.32
N ASN A 118 11.04 -22.45 13.50
CA ASN A 118 9.80 -22.76 12.79
C ASN A 118 9.85 -22.17 11.37
N TRP A 119 10.59 -22.81 10.48
CA TRP A 119 10.83 -22.37 9.11
C TRP A 119 9.54 -22.07 8.34
N ASP A 120 8.56 -22.99 8.43
CA ASP A 120 7.32 -22.86 7.66
C ASP A 120 6.51 -21.66 8.13
N TYR A 121 6.47 -21.41 9.43
CA TYR A 121 5.80 -20.24 9.99
C TYR A 121 6.50 -18.92 9.61
N VAL A 122 7.84 -18.89 9.69
CA VAL A 122 8.64 -17.70 9.32
C VAL A 122 8.44 -17.34 7.85
N ILE A 123 8.56 -18.34 6.96
CA ILE A 123 8.37 -18.16 5.51
C ILE A 123 6.93 -17.72 5.19
N ALA A 124 5.94 -18.38 5.82
CA ALA A 124 4.54 -18.02 5.61
C ALA A 124 4.24 -16.58 6.05
N GLN A 125 4.81 -16.14 7.17
CA GLN A 125 4.63 -14.78 7.68
C GLN A 125 5.29 -13.74 6.77
N GLU A 126 6.49 -14.03 6.26
CA GLU A 126 7.18 -13.15 5.31
C GLU A 126 6.44 -13.08 3.97
N SER A 127 5.92 -14.20 3.49
CA SER A 127 5.09 -14.24 2.28
C SER A 127 3.83 -13.38 2.42
N LYS A 128 3.13 -13.47 3.57
CA LYS A 128 1.97 -12.59 3.85
C LYS A 128 2.35 -11.12 3.87
N ARG A 129 3.50 -10.77 4.48
CA ARG A 129 4.00 -9.39 4.50
C ARG A 129 4.29 -8.88 3.09
N LYS A 130 5.00 -9.67 2.27
CA LYS A 130 5.28 -9.34 0.87
C LYS A 130 3.99 -9.17 0.06
N GLN A 131 3.04 -10.10 0.19
CA GLN A 131 1.75 -10.02 -0.51
C GLN A 131 0.96 -8.78 -0.11
N PHE A 132 0.98 -8.40 1.18
CA PHE A 132 0.34 -7.17 1.63
C PHE A 132 0.95 -5.93 0.96
N LEU A 133 2.29 -5.83 0.93
CA LEU A 133 2.99 -4.75 0.26
C LEU A 133 2.68 -4.73 -1.25
N LEU A 134 2.72 -5.89 -1.90
CA LEU A 134 2.40 -5.99 -3.33
C LEU A 134 0.95 -5.56 -3.62
N ARG A 135 -0.01 -5.95 -2.77
CA ARG A 135 -1.41 -5.50 -2.88
C ARG A 135 -1.54 -3.99 -2.68
N PHE A 136 -0.81 -3.43 -1.73
CA PHE A 136 -0.79 -1.98 -1.51
C PHE A 136 -0.24 -1.25 -2.75
N PHE A 137 0.91 -1.69 -3.28
CA PHE A 137 1.46 -1.10 -4.50
C PHE A 137 0.57 -1.33 -5.72
N ALA A 138 -0.15 -2.46 -5.79
CA ALA A 138 -1.12 -2.74 -6.85
C ALA A 138 -2.32 -1.76 -6.89
N LEU A 139 -2.51 -0.96 -5.84
CA LEU A 139 -3.49 0.14 -5.87
C LEU A 139 -3.03 1.28 -6.79
N PHE A 140 -1.72 1.48 -6.94
CA PHE A 140 -1.11 2.61 -7.65
C PHE A 140 -0.37 2.22 -8.92
N THR A 141 0.02 0.95 -9.07
CA THR A 141 0.78 0.47 -10.21
C THR A 141 0.44 -0.98 -10.57
N GLN A 142 0.78 -1.39 -11.80
CA GLN A 142 0.66 -2.79 -12.18
C GLN A 142 1.79 -3.61 -11.57
N VAL A 143 1.45 -4.63 -10.80
CA VAL A 143 2.42 -5.56 -10.21
C VAL A 143 2.37 -6.87 -10.97
N LYS A 144 3.51 -7.29 -11.54
CA LYS A 144 3.62 -8.60 -12.21
C LYS A 144 3.28 -9.72 -11.24
N GLY A 145 2.42 -10.66 -11.66
CA GLY A 145 2.01 -11.82 -10.85
C GLY A 145 0.71 -11.65 -10.06
N ILE A 146 0.09 -10.46 -10.04
CA ILE A 146 -1.23 -10.23 -9.46
C ILE A 146 -2.20 -10.03 -10.62
N SER A 147 -2.77 -11.14 -11.12
CA SER A 147 -3.81 -11.28 -12.14
C SER A 147 -3.70 -10.44 -13.43
N ASN A 148 -3.69 -11.13 -14.54
CA ASN A 148 -3.92 -10.54 -15.86
C ASN A 148 -5.16 -11.18 -16.48
N SER A 149 -6.35 -10.79 -16.04
CA SER A 149 -7.57 -11.26 -16.70
C SER A 149 -8.00 -10.28 -17.79
N VAL A 150 -7.63 -10.61 -19.02
CA VAL A 150 -8.22 -9.93 -20.18
C VAL A 150 -9.65 -10.44 -20.35
N LYS A 151 -10.63 -9.65 -19.92
CA LYS A 151 -12.06 -10.00 -20.05
C LYS A 151 -12.75 -9.01 -20.98
N ARG A 152 -13.59 -9.54 -21.89
CA ARG A 152 -14.48 -8.68 -22.68
C ARG A 152 -15.56 -8.10 -21.75
N ARG A 153 -15.65 -6.76 -21.74
CA ARG A 153 -16.64 -5.99 -20.97
C ARG A 153 -17.67 -5.40 -21.94
N THR A 154 -18.78 -6.12 -22.10
CA THR A 154 -19.83 -5.78 -23.07
C THR A 154 -20.43 -4.39 -22.82
N TYR A 155 -20.49 -3.95 -21.57
CA TYR A 155 -21.02 -2.62 -21.21
C TYR A 155 -20.11 -1.46 -21.67
N LEU A 156 -18.82 -1.70 -21.95
CA LEU A 156 -17.91 -0.69 -22.49
C LEU A 156 -17.86 -0.71 -24.03
N ASP A 157 -18.51 -1.68 -24.67
CA ASP A 157 -18.52 -1.79 -26.14
C ASP A 157 -19.22 -0.57 -26.79
N PHE A 158 -20.05 0.21 -26.04
CA PHE A 158 -20.64 1.44 -26.54
C PHE A 158 -19.60 2.52 -26.81
N ILE A 159 -18.53 2.61 -26.00
CA ILE A 159 -17.41 3.55 -26.21
C ILE A 159 -16.68 3.23 -27.50
N LEU A 160 -16.52 1.93 -27.78
CA LEU A 160 -15.89 1.44 -29.02
C LEU A 160 -16.71 1.74 -30.27
N LYS A 161 -18.04 1.89 -30.15
CA LYS A 161 -18.91 2.28 -31.26
C LYS A 161 -18.75 3.75 -31.65
N GLY A 162 -18.32 4.61 -30.73
CA GLY A 162 -18.08 6.04 -30.96
C GLY A 162 -16.84 6.31 -31.81
N VAL A 163 -15.90 5.37 -31.91
CA VAL A 163 -14.68 5.54 -32.71
C VAL A 163 -14.89 5.02 -34.12
N GLN A 164 -14.73 5.90 -35.10
CA GLN A 164 -14.91 5.58 -36.51
C GLN A 164 -13.90 4.53 -36.98
N LYS A 165 -14.36 3.51 -37.71
CA LYS A 165 -13.54 2.42 -38.25
C LYS A 165 -12.93 2.84 -39.62
N VAL A 166 -12.08 3.86 -39.60
CA VAL A 166 -11.37 4.35 -40.80
C VAL A 166 -9.92 3.88 -40.72
N PRO A 167 -9.26 3.56 -41.84
CA PRO A 167 -7.86 3.11 -41.86
C PRO A 167 -6.90 4.00 -41.09
N GLY A 168 -7.05 5.33 -41.15
CA GLY A 168 -6.22 6.28 -40.41
C GLY A 168 -6.40 6.25 -38.87
N LYS A 169 -7.44 5.58 -38.35
CA LYS A 169 -7.72 5.47 -36.90
C LYS A 169 -7.53 4.06 -36.34
N ILE A 170 -6.82 3.18 -37.09
CA ILE A 170 -6.57 1.78 -36.68
C ILE A 170 -5.87 1.73 -35.33
N TRP A 171 -4.81 2.50 -35.14
CA TRP A 171 -4.02 2.53 -33.92
C TRP A 171 -4.85 3.01 -32.71
N GLN A 172 -5.67 4.04 -32.89
CA GLN A 172 -6.58 4.52 -31.83
C GLN A 172 -7.57 3.44 -31.41
N ASN A 173 -8.16 2.73 -32.37
CA ASN A 173 -9.08 1.62 -32.08
C ASN A 173 -8.36 0.46 -31.37
N LEU A 174 -7.13 0.16 -31.77
CA LEU A 174 -6.34 -0.92 -31.20
C LEU A 174 -5.97 -0.64 -29.73
N TYR A 175 -5.43 0.55 -29.47
CA TYR A 175 -5.08 0.98 -28.11
C TYR A 175 -6.32 1.10 -27.21
N LEU A 176 -7.42 1.68 -27.70
CA LEU A 176 -8.63 1.80 -26.92
C LEU A 176 -9.23 0.43 -26.57
N ARG A 177 -9.24 -0.52 -27.51
CA ARG A 177 -9.68 -1.89 -27.24
C ARG A 177 -8.79 -2.60 -26.24
N SER A 178 -7.47 -2.46 -26.35
CA SER A 178 -6.52 -3.04 -25.42
C SER A 178 -6.71 -2.45 -24.01
N TYR A 179 -6.87 -1.15 -23.89
CA TYR A 179 -7.12 -0.46 -22.63
C TYR A 179 -8.42 -0.93 -21.96
N LEU A 180 -9.53 -0.93 -22.69
CA LEU A 180 -10.84 -1.31 -22.12
C LEU A 180 -10.94 -2.80 -21.76
N ARG A 181 -10.17 -3.67 -22.44
CA ARG A 181 -10.11 -5.10 -22.15
C ARG A 181 -9.12 -5.46 -21.04
N ASN A 182 -8.10 -4.64 -20.84
CA ASN A 182 -7.15 -4.81 -19.76
C ASN A 182 -7.80 -4.36 -18.45
N GLY A 183 -8.23 -5.34 -17.63
CA GLY A 183 -8.92 -5.10 -16.37
C GLY A 183 -8.11 -4.30 -15.39
N ASP A 184 -6.80 -4.54 -15.35
CA ASP A 184 -5.91 -3.94 -14.37
C ASP A 184 -5.62 -2.49 -14.71
N LEU A 185 -5.31 -2.17 -15.97
CA LEU A 185 -5.12 -0.79 -16.43
C LEU A 185 -6.38 0.07 -16.24
N PHE A 186 -7.53 -0.47 -16.64
CA PHE A 186 -8.80 0.24 -16.47
C PHE A 186 -9.16 0.49 -15.01
N ALA A 187 -8.99 -0.53 -14.15
CA ALA A 187 -9.27 -0.39 -12.72
C ALA A 187 -8.30 0.58 -12.03
N LEU A 188 -7.01 0.56 -12.41
CA LEU A 188 -6.01 1.50 -11.90
C LEU A 188 -6.32 2.94 -12.29
N SER A 189 -6.61 3.18 -13.57
CA SER A 189 -6.94 4.53 -14.03
C SER A 189 -8.18 5.09 -13.32
N LEU A 190 -9.21 4.26 -13.12
CA LEU A 190 -10.41 4.65 -12.41
C LEU A 190 -10.13 4.98 -10.95
N ARG A 191 -9.28 4.19 -10.26
CA ARG A 191 -8.85 4.47 -8.88
C ARG A 191 -8.07 5.78 -8.77
N LEU A 192 -7.10 6.02 -9.66
CA LEU A 192 -6.31 7.25 -9.66
C LEU A 192 -7.16 8.50 -9.94
N ILE A 193 -8.14 8.37 -10.84
CA ILE A 193 -9.10 9.45 -11.10
C ILE A 193 -9.94 9.73 -9.85
N ILE A 194 -10.49 8.70 -9.21
CA ILE A 194 -11.27 8.85 -7.96
C ILE A 194 -10.42 9.49 -6.87
N LEU A 195 -9.17 9.04 -6.67
CA LEU A 195 -8.25 9.62 -5.69
C LEU A 195 -7.93 11.09 -6.01
N SER A 196 -7.74 11.42 -7.29
CA SER A 196 -7.53 12.80 -7.74
C SER A 196 -8.73 13.68 -7.44
N LEU A 197 -9.94 13.21 -7.74
CA LEU A 197 -11.17 13.94 -7.43
C LEU A 197 -11.41 14.07 -5.92
N SER A 198 -11.12 13.02 -5.14
CA SER A 198 -11.24 13.09 -3.68
C SER A 198 -10.25 14.09 -3.08
N ALA A 199 -9.03 14.17 -3.60
CA ALA A 199 -8.07 15.19 -3.16
C ALA A 199 -8.58 16.61 -3.39
N LEU A 200 -9.21 16.88 -4.53
CA LEU A 200 -9.83 18.18 -4.81
C LEU A 200 -11.02 18.50 -3.89
N ALA A 201 -11.78 17.47 -3.49
CA ALA A 201 -12.98 17.66 -2.67
C ALA A 201 -12.66 17.84 -1.17
N PHE A 202 -11.62 17.17 -0.65
CA PHE A 202 -11.35 17.09 0.78
C PHE A 202 -10.14 17.89 1.26
N VAL A 203 -9.22 18.27 0.36
CA VAL A 203 -8.04 19.05 0.74
C VAL A 203 -8.35 20.53 0.63
N GLU A 204 -8.47 21.21 1.77
CA GLU A 204 -8.78 22.64 1.85
C GLU A 204 -7.68 23.52 1.23
N GLN A 205 -6.43 23.11 1.35
CA GLN A 205 -5.28 23.85 0.84
C GLN A 205 -5.13 23.66 -0.68
N SER A 206 -5.50 24.64 -1.48
CA SER A 206 -5.52 24.55 -2.94
C SER A 206 -4.20 24.11 -3.57
N TRP A 207 -3.06 24.57 -3.05
CA TRP A 207 -1.73 24.18 -3.55
C TRP A 207 -1.40 22.71 -3.32
N ILE A 208 -1.78 22.17 -2.14
CA ILE A 208 -1.56 20.76 -1.81
C ILE A 208 -2.50 19.89 -2.65
N ALA A 209 -3.77 20.28 -2.77
CA ALA A 209 -4.73 19.60 -3.63
C ALA A 209 -4.22 19.52 -5.08
N LEU A 210 -3.75 20.64 -5.63
CA LEU A 210 -3.19 20.71 -6.99
C LEU A 210 -1.98 19.79 -7.15
N ALA A 211 -1.04 19.81 -6.19
CA ALA A 211 0.15 18.95 -6.23
C ALA A 211 -0.22 17.47 -6.24
N ILE A 212 -1.20 17.04 -5.43
CA ILE A 212 -1.69 15.67 -5.37
C ILE A 212 -2.36 15.27 -6.69
N VAL A 213 -3.16 16.15 -7.27
CA VAL A 213 -3.82 15.91 -8.57
C VAL A 213 -2.78 15.73 -9.67
N ILE A 214 -1.77 16.60 -9.73
CA ILE A 214 -0.67 16.49 -10.71
C ILE A 214 0.07 15.15 -10.51
N LEU A 215 0.37 14.78 -9.27
CA LEU A 215 1.03 13.51 -8.96
C LEU A 215 0.24 12.31 -9.46
N PHE A 216 -1.06 12.22 -9.17
CA PHE A 216 -1.90 11.10 -9.61
C PHE A 216 -2.07 11.06 -11.13
N ASN A 217 -2.22 12.22 -11.78
CA ASN A 217 -2.26 12.28 -13.25
C ASN A 217 -0.92 11.87 -13.88
N TYR A 218 0.22 12.24 -13.28
CA TYR A 218 1.53 11.79 -13.73
C TYR A 218 1.66 10.26 -13.62
N LEU A 219 1.26 9.68 -12.48
CA LEU A 219 1.25 8.23 -12.31
C LEU A 219 0.36 7.52 -13.34
N LEU A 220 -0.80 8.10 -13.65
CA LEU A 220 -1.71 7.57 -14.67
C LEU A 220 -1.06 7.57 -16.07
N LEU A 221 -0.45 8.69 -16.46
CA LEU A 221 0.25 8.79 -17.74
C LEU A 221 1.40 7.80 -17.83
N PHE A 222 2.18 7.66 -16.76
CA PHE A 222 3.29 6.70 -16.70
C PHE A 222 2.82 5.25 -16.90
N GLN A 223 1.67 4.89 -16.33
CA GLN A 223 1.10 3.56 -16.49
C GLN A 223 0.54 3.32 -17.89
N LEU A 224 -0.06 4.34 -18.50
CA LEU A 224 -0.54 4.25 -19.88
C LEU A 224 0.60 4.11 -20.90
N LEU A 225 1.81 4.55 -20.55
CA LEU A 225 2.99 4.36 -21.39
C LEU A 225 3.29 2.87 -21.65
N ALA A 226 2.99 2.00 -20.69
CA ALA A 226 3.12 0.55 -20.88
C ALA A 226 2.22 0.02 -22.00
N LEU A 227 1.07 0.66 -22.24
CA LEU A 227 0.17 0.31 -23.33
C LEU A 227 0.74 0.71 -24.70
N TYR A 228 1.48 1.80 -24.77
CA TYR A 228 2.10 2.27 -26.02
C TYR A 228 3.08 1.22 -26.59
N HIS A 229 3.86 0.59 -25.72
CA HIS A 229 4.81 -0.44 -26.12
C HIS A 229 4.21 -1.85 -26.28
N ALA A 230 2.93 -2.03 -25.91
CA ALA A 230 2.28 -3.36 -25.94
C ALA A 230 2.21 -3.98 -27.34
N PHE A 231 2.25 -3.17 -28.39
CA PHE A 231 2.13 -3.60 -29.78
C PHE A 231 3.44 -3.51 -30.58
N ASP A 232 4.52 -3.00 -30.00
CA ASP A 232 5.80 -2.81 -30.72
C ASP A 232 6.45 -4.10 -31.18
N TYR A 233 6.26 -5.19 -30.43
CA TYR A 233 6.87 -6.50 -30.67
C TYR A 233 5.93 -7.52 -31.31
N GLN A 234 4.68 -7.12 -31.66
CA GLN A 234 3.75 -8.05 -32.28
C GLN A 234 3.96 -8.08 -33.81
N TYR A 235 4.34 -9.23 -34.32
CA TYR A 235 4.60 -9.45 -35.78
C TYR A 235 3.42 -8.99 -36.66
N LEU A 236 2.19 -9.26 -36.24
CA LEU A 236 0.99 -8.87 -36.98
C LEU A 236 0.82 -7.36 -37.16
N THR A 237 1.32 -6.53 -36.24
CA THR A 237 1.21 -5.07 -36.35
C THR A 237 2.19 -4.48 -37.38
N GLN A 238 3.28 -5.21 -37.68
CA GLN A 238 4.23 -4.79 -38.70
C GLN A 238 3.74 -5.06 -40.13
N LEU A 239 2.74 -5.92 -40.29
CA LEU A 239 2.13 -6.25 -41.59
C LEU A 239 1.06 -5.25 -42.04
N PHE A 240 0.62 -4.34 -41.16
CA PHE A 240 -0.32 -3.32 -41.55
C PHE A 240 0.36 -2.23 -42.41
N PRO A 241 -0.21 -1.88 -43.57
CA PRO A 241 0.37 -0.89 -44.51
C PRO A 241 0.19 0.56 -44.01
N VAL A 242 -0.10 0.75 -42.75
CA VAL A 242 -0.34 2.08 -42.14
C VAL A 242 0.82 2.42 -41.24
N GLY A 243 1.52 3.51 -41.54
CA GLY A 243 2.60 4.02 -40.72
C GLY A 243 2.16 4.27 -39.28
N LYS A 244 3.10 4.11 -38.33
CA LYS A 244 2.88 4.54 -36.95
C LYS A 244 2.68 6.07 -36.98
N GLY A 245 1.46 6.54 -36.73
CA GLY A 245 1.15 7.95 -36.59
C GLY A 245 1.67 8.54 -35.28
#